data_a976e787370cc3d64a2e295973172e73
#
_entry.id   a976e787370cc3d64a2e295973172e73
#
_cell.length_a   1.000
_cell.length_b   1.000
_cell.length_c   1.000
_cell.angle_alpha   90.00
_cell.angle_beta   90.00
_cell.angle_gamma   90.00
#
_symmetry.space_group_name_H-M   'P 1'
#
loop_
_entity.id
_entity.type
_entity.pdbx_description
1 polymer ?
#
loop_
_entity_poly.entity_id
_entity_poly.type
_entity_poly.pdbx_seq_one_letter_code
_entity_poly.pdbx_strand_id
1 'polypeptide(L)'
;TFPFDKQILKIAYLSTNDIDDYEMTNKWNTYSAMNYFLKNQNINGWDIKGFNLYNTIEEDEQDMFVSTAVIEIQIERQHGYYIYKILIPILLILLVCWSVVWVDPKELEARLTITIVCLLSLIAYNFVIDSELPKLEYLTVMDWIILVSYFYATVPNFISIISFRLYKKNRRLSDKIELYSKRYGASSYLISILVIILINANLNPENSSALISWMAGK
;
A
#
# COMPACT_ATOMS: atom_id res chain seq x y z
N THR A 1 -8.99 -2.31 -0.89
CA THR A 1 -8.13 -1.10 -0.80
C THR A 1 -6.70 -1.45 -1.17
N PHE A 2 -6.14 -0.71 -2.14
CA PHE A 2 -4.76 -0.89 -2.57
C PHE A 2 -3.76 -0.68 -1.40
N PRO A 3 -2.71 -1.49 -1.24
CA PRO A 3 -2.31 -2.65 -2.06
C PRO A 3 -2.83 -4.00 -1.54
N PHE A 4 -3.78 -4.03 -0.62
CA PHE A 4 -4.33 -5.24 0.03
C PHE A 4 -5.63 -5.70 -0.64
N ASP A 5 -5.80 -5.46 -1.93
CA ASP A 5 -7.02 -5.78 -2.65
C ASP A 5 -7.05 -7.25 -3.08
N LYS A 6 -8.24 -7.83 -2.90
CA LYS A 6 -8.64 -9.12 -3.45
C LYS A 6 -9.67 -8.87 -4.53
N GLN A 7 -9.55 -9.56 -5.65
CA GLN A 7 -10.47 -9.39 -6.77
C GLN A 7 -10.96 -10.76 -7.25
N ILE A 8 -12.17 -10.74 -7.77
CA ILE A 8 -12.78 -11.90 -8.44
C ILE A 8 -12.94 -11.51 -9.90
N LEU A 9 -12.13 -12.12 -10.75
CA LEU A 9 -12.27 -11.97 -12.20
C LEU A 9 -13.35 -12.93 -12.67
N LYS A 10 -14.37 -12.41 -13.35
CA LYS A 10 -15.45 -13.20 -13.93
C LYS A 10 -15.30 -13.20 -15.45
N ILE A 11 -15.27 -14.37 -16.02
CA ILE A 11 -15.30 -14.61 -17.45
C ILE A 11 -16.57 -15.39 -17.74
N ALA A 12 -17.50 -14.78 -18.45
CA ALA A 12 -18.77 -15.40 -18.84
C ALA A 12 -18.72 -15.77 -20.33
N TYR A 13 -19.08 -16.99 -20.62
CA TYR A 13 -19.28 -17.51 -21.99
C TYR A 13 -20.77 -17.74 -22.17
N LEU A 14 -21.42 -16.92 -22.99
CA LEU A 14 -22.83 -17.05 -23.31
C LEU A 14 -23.02 -17.97 -24.51
N SER A 15 -24.03 -18.84 -24.46
CA SER A 15 -24.53 -19.54 -25.65
C SER A 15 -25.25 -18.53 -26.56
N THR A 16 -25.15 -18.69 -27.85
CA THR A 16 -25.93 -17.91 -28.83
C THR A 16 -27.28 -18.54 -29.14
N ASN A 17 -27.55 -19.72 -28.60
CA ASN A 17 -28.76 -20.47 -28.83
C ASN A 17 -29.59 -20.50 -27.54
N ASP A 18 -30.92 -20.63 -27.73
CA ASP A 18 -31.85 -20.82 -26.62
C ASP A 18 -31.47 -22.07 -25.78
N ILE A 19 -31.77 -22.02 -24.48
CA ILE A 19 -31.50 -23.13 -23.55
C ILE A 19 -32.21 -24.40 -23.96
N ASP A 20 -33.36 -24.28 -24.60
CA ASP A 20 -34.14 -25.42 -25.10
C ASP A 20 -33.40 -26.20 -26.21
N ASP A 21 -32.53 -25.52 -26.94
CA ASP A 21 -31.71 -26.10 -28.02
C ASP A 21 -30.30 -26.49 -27.54
N TYR A 22 -29.74 -25.76 -26.57
CA TYR A 22 -28.35 -25.96 -26.16
C TYR A 22 -28.09 -25.58 -24.71
N GLU A 23 -27.73 -26.57 -23.88
CA GLU A 23 -27.31 -26.35 -22.50
C GLU A 23 -25.81 -26.63 -22.35
N MET A 24 -25.07 -25.62 -21.79
CA MET A 24 -23.68 -25.81 -21.44
C MET A 24 -23.56 -26.68 -20.19
N THR A 25 -22.80 -27.77 -20.28
CA THR A 25 -22.57 -28.65 -19.15
C THR A 25 -21.11 -28.67 -18.73
N ASN A 26 -20.88 -28.58 -17.43
CA ASN A 26 -19.56 -28.70 -16.81
C ASN A 26 -19.15 -30.19 -16.71
N LYS A 27 -18.07 -30.54 -17.42
CA LYS A 27 -17.47 -31.87 -17.23
C LYS A 27 -16.40 -31.78 -16.13
N TRP A 28 -16.43 -32.69 -15.17
CA TRP A 28 -15.51 -32.79 -14.04
C TRP A 28 -14.00 -32.76 -14.41
N ASN A 29 -13.62 -33.22 -15.60
CA ASN A 29 -12.26 -33.20 -16.12
C ASN A 29 -11.74 -31.77 -16.38
N THR A 30 -12.62 -30.83 -16.66
CA THR A 30 -12.28 -29.43 -16.88
C THR A 30 -11.73 -28.77 -15.61
N TYR A 31 -12.27 -29.19 -14.44
CA TYR A 31 -11.84 -28.69 -13.15
C TYR A 31 -10.37 -29.03 -12.83
N SER A 32 -9.97 -30.30 -13.09
CA SER A 32 -8.56 -30.71 -12.85
C SER A 32 -7.59 -30.06 -13.81
N ALA A 33 -7.93 -29.90 -15.08
CA ALA A 33 -7.12 -29.24 -16.08
C ALA A 33 -6.95 -27.74 -15.76
N MET A 34 -8.03 -27.07 -15.36
CA MET A 34 -8.02 -25.65 -14.99
C MET A 34 -7.18 -25.42 -13.74
N ASN A 35 -7.30 -26.29 -12.73
CA ASN A 35 -6.51 -26.18 -11.50
C ASN A 35 -5.01 -26.34 -11.77
N TYR A 36 -4.63 -27.29 -12.65
CA TYR A 36 -3.26 -27.45 -13.09
C TYR A 36 -2.75 -26.21 -13.85
N PHE A 37 -3.55 -25.69 -14.77
CA PHE A 37 -3.22 -24.49 -15.54
C PHE A 37 -3.00 -23.28 -14.65
N LEU A 38 -3.96 -22.97 -13.78
CA LEU A 38 -3.89 -21.79 -12.88
C LEU A 38 -2.73 -21.89 -11.88
N LYS A 39 -2.42 -23.09 -11.39
CA LYS A 39 -1.31 -23.31 -10.46
C LYS A 39 0.06 -23.02 -11.09
N ASN A 40 0.17 -23.18 -12.41
CA ASN A 40 1.41 -22.98 -13.16
C ASN A 40 1.50 -21.60 -13.84
N GLN A 41 0.47 -20.75 -13.70
CA GLN A 41 0.47 -19.39 -14.26
C GLN A 41 0.92 -18.39 -13.20
N ASN A 42 1.92 -17.57 -13.56
CA ASN A 42 2.33 -16.41 -12.78
C ASN A 42 1.74 -15.15 -13.43
N ILE A 43 0.79 -14.53 -12.75
CA ILE A 43 0.31 -13.21 -13.12
C ILE A 43 1.14 -12.20 -12.34
N ASN A 44 1.91 -11.37 -13.04
CA ASN A 44 2.78 -10.39 -12.37
C ASN A 44 2.00 -9.54 -11.36
N GLY A 45 2.42 -9.60 -10.10
CA GLY A 45 1.83 -8.83 -9.01
C GLY A 45 0.55 -9.43 -8.39
N TRP A 46 0.12 -10.63 -8.83
CA TRP A 46 -1.09 -11.29 -8.31
C TRP A 46 -0.86 -12.77 -8.04
N ASP A 47 -1.39 -13.24 -6.93
CA ASP A 47 -1.48 -14.65 -6.57
C ASP A 47 -2.86 -15.19 -6.86
N ILE A 48 -2.95 -16.29 -7.58
CA ILE A 48 -4.21 -16.99 -7.80
C ILE A 48 -4.52 -17.84 -6.57
N LYS A 49 -5.63 -17.58 -5.89
CA LYS A 49 -6.05 -18.32 -4.69
C LYS A 49 -7.02 -19.46 -4.99
N GLY A 50 -7.81 -19.31 -6.02
CA GLY A 50 -8.78 -20.32 -6.40
C GLY A 50 -9.57 -19.92 -7.63
N PHE A 51 -10.39 -20.85 -8.09
CA PHE A 51 -11.37 -20.60 -9.13
C PHE A 51 -12.65 -21.40 -8.87
N ASN A 52 -13.74 -20.89 -9.38
CA ASN A 52 -15.03 -21.57 -9.44
C ASN A 52 -15.50 -21.63 -10.89
N LEU A 53 -16.08 -22.74 -11.27
CA LEU A 53 -16.68 -22.94 -12.58
C LEU A 53 -18.12 -23.39 -12.37
N TYR A 54 -19.07 -22.60 -12.83
CA TYR A 54 -20.50 -22.94 -12.72
C TYR A 54 -21.26 -22.47 -13.95
N ASN A 55 -22.39 -23.08 -14.18
CA ASN A 55 -23.31 -22.68 -15.23
C ASN A 55 -24.47 -21.91 -14.60
N THR A 56 -24.92 -20.88 -15.27
CA THR A 56 -26.14 -20.14 -14.93
C THR A 56 -26.98 -19.97 -16.18
N ILE A 57 -28.22 -19.61 -15.99
CA ILE A 57 -29.15 -19.24 -17.05
C ILE A 57 -29.32 -17.75 -16.94
N GLU A 58 -29.10 -17.05 -18.01
CA GLU A 58 -29.28 -15.60 -18.09
C GLU A 58 -30.26 -15.27 -19.20
N GLU A 59 -31.03 -14.21 -19.03
CA GLU A 59 -31.93 -13.69 -20.03
C GLU A 59 -31.16 -12.71 -20.93
N ASP A 60 -31.18 -12.96 -22.25
CA ASP A 60 -30.51 -12.12 -23.22
C ASP A 60 -31.39 -10.91 -23.58
N GLU A 61 -30.83 -9.91 -24.26
CA GLU A 61 -31.53 -8.72 -24.77
C GLU A 61 -32.73 -9.02 -25.68
N GLN A 62 -32.86 -10.25 -26.13
CA GLN A 62 -33.95 -10.74 -27.00
C GLN A 62 -35.02 -11.55 -26.25
N ASP A 63 -35.08 -11.44 -24.91
CA ASP A 63 -35.97 -12.22 -24.03
C ASP A 63 -35.79 -13.76 -24.17
N MET A 64 -34.60 -14.21 -24.65
CA MET A 64 -34.25 -15.63 -24.74
C MET A 64 -33.47 -16.06 -23.50
N PHE A 65 -33.73 -17.24 -22.99
CA PHE A 65 -32.97 -17.84 -21.90
C PHE A 65 -31.76 -18.55 -22.47
N VAL A 66 -30.57 -18.05 -22.17
CA VAL A 66 -29.31 -18.61 -22.68
C VAL A 66 -28.50 -19.25 -21.57
N SER A 67 -27.87 -20.38 -21.88
CA SER A 67 -26.95 -21.04 -20.95
C SER A 67 -25.61 -20.31 -20.94
N THR A 68 -25.18 -19.88 -19.76
CA THR A 68 -23.92 -19.15 -19.54
C THR A 68 -22.98 -19.96 -18.66
N ALA A 69 -21.77 -20.22 -19.16
CA ALA A 69 -20.70 -20.80 -18.36
C ALA A 69 -19.85 -19.68 -17.75
N VAL A 70 -19.76 -19.64 -16.42
CA VAL A 70 -19.03 -18.61 -15.68
C VAL A 70 -17.80 -19.20 -15.03
N ILE A 71 -16.65 -18.61 -15.31
CA ILE A 71 -15.38 -18.89 -14.64
C ILE A 71 -15.07 -17.72 -13.71
N GLU A 72 -15.01 -17.96 -12.42
CA GLU A 72 -14.56 -16.99 -11.42
C GLU A 72 -13.16 -17.34 -10.96
N ILE A 73 -12.23 -16.42 -11.11
CA ILE A 73 -10.84 -16.58 -10.66
C ILE A 73 -10.61 -15.62 -9.49
N GLN A 74 -10.31 -16.18 -8.32
CA GLN A 74 -9.98 -15.40 -7.14
C GLN A 74 -8.49 -15.07 -7.16
N ILE A 75 -8.17 -13.77 -7.20
CA ILE A 75 -6.81 -13.28 -7.20
C ILE A 75 -6.57 -12.35 -6.01
N GLU A 76 -5.38 -12.42 -5.44
CA GLU A 76 -4.91 -11.57 -4.35
C GLU A 76 -3.62 -10.87 -4.78
N ARG A 77 -3.54 -9.55 -4.53
CA ARG A 77 -2.37 -8.77 -4.92
C ARG A 77 -1.15 -9.10 -4.05
N GLN A 78 0.02 -9.20 -4.68
CA GLN A 78 1.31 -9.35 -3.98
C GLN A 78 1.74 -8.00 -3.39
N HIS A 79 1.25 -7.69 -2.19
CA HIS A 79 1.48 -6.42 -1.50
C HIS A 79 2.90 -6.25 -0.96
N GLY A 80 3.63 -7.33 -0.67
CA GLY A 80 4.97 -7.27 -0.09
C GLY A 80 5.95 -6.47 -0.93
N TYR A 81 5.96 -6.65 -2.24
CA TYR A 81 6.82 -5.92 -3.15
C TYR A 81 6.65 -4.40 -3.04
N TYR A 82 5.39 -3.92 -3.02
CA TYR A 82 5.08 -2.49 -2.92
C TYR A 82 5.52 -1.91 -1.58
N ILE A 83 5.27 -2.63 -0.47
CA ILE A 83 5.67 -2.20 0.87
C ILE A 83 7.18 -2.02 0.94
N TYR A 84 7.96 -3.03 0.54
CA TYR A 84 9.43 -2.94 0.59
C TYR A 84 9.97 -1.87 -0.34
N LYS A 85 9.48 -1.80 -1.58
CA LYS A 85 9.96 -0.84 -2.58
C LYS A 85 9.63 0.60 -2.18
N ILE A 86 8.49 0.86 -1.55
CA ILE A 86 8.06 2.22 -1.19
C ILE A 86 8.53 2.60 0.22
N LEU A 87 8.32 1.74 1.20
CA LEU A 87 8.52 2.10 2.60
C LEU A 87 10.00 2.23 2.98
N ILE A 88 10.86 1.34 2.46
CA ILE A 88 12.29 1.35 2.82
C ILE A 88 13.00 2.63 2.39
N PRO A 89 12.90 3.12 1.14
CA PRO A 89 13.54 4.37 0.77
C PRO A 89 13.02 5.59 1.54
N ILE A 90 11.71 5.67 1.78
CA ILE A 90 11.12 6.74 2.60
C ILE A 90 11.72 6.72 4.01
N LEU A 91 11.79 5.53 4.62
CA LEU A 91 12.33 5.36 5.97
C LEU A 91 13.81 5.76 6.04
N LEU A 92 14.62 5.41 5.04
CA LEU A 92 16.03 5.83 4.96
C LEU A 92 16.17 7.33 4.83
N ILE A 93 15.39 7.99 3.96
CA ILE A 93 15.39 9.47 3.83
C ILE A 93 15.02 10.12 5.15
N LEU A 94 14.00 9.62 5.84
CA LEU A 94 13.58 10.16 7.13
C LEU A 94 14.61 9.92 8.24
N LEU A 95 15.30 8.77 8.26
CA LEU A 95 16.39 8.52 9.20
C LEU A 95 17.51 9.52 9.03
N VAL A 96 17.91 9.82 7.78
CA VAL A 96 18.91 10.86 7.49
C VAL A 96 18.38 12.24 7.90
N CYS A 97 17.13 12.55 7.61
CA CYS A 97 16.49 13.81 8.00
C CYS A 97 16.51 14.02 9.54
N TRP A 98 16.12 12.98 10.28
CA TRP A 98 16.08 13.03 11.75
C TRP A 98 17.48 12.99 12.38
N SER A 99 18.52 12.51 11.67
CA SER A 99 19.91 12.55 12.16
C SER A 99 20.40 13.97 12.43
N VAL A 100 19.77 14.98 11.86
CA VAL A 100 20.09 16.40 12.06
C VAL A 100 19.99 16.83 13.53
N VAL A 101 19.17 16.13 14.33
CA VAL A 101 19.00 16.45 15.77
C VAL A 101 20.28 16.14 16.57
N TRP A 102 21.21 15.33 16.05
CA TRP A 102 22.52 15.06 16.66
C TRP A 102 23.59 16.09 16.28
N VAL A 103 23.36 16.94 15.27
CA VAL A 103 24.24 18.05 14.90
C VAL A 103 24.12 19.17 15.95
N ASP A 104 25.20 19.92 16.23
CA ASP A 104 25.16 21.03 17.23
C ASP A 104 24.12 22.09 16.81
N PRO A 105 23.26 22.56 17.75
CA PRO A 105 22.30 23.65 17.48
C PRO A 105 22.89 24.92 16.91
N LYS A 106 24.18 25.17 17.13
CA LYS A 106 24.90 26.33 16.59
C LYS A 106 25.04 26.30 15.08
N GLU A 107 25.09 25.09 14.50
CA GLU A 107 25.29 24.87 13.07
C GLU A 107 23.96 24.85 12.31
N LEU A 108 23.21 25.94 12.38
CA LEU A 108 21.90 26.07 11.77
C LEU A 108 21.93 25.81 10.26
N GLU A 109 22.95 26.34 9.57
CA GLU A 109 23.08 26.19 8.11
C GLU A 109 23.22 24.73 7.71
N ALA A 110 24.08 23.97 8.38
CA ALA A 110 24.24 22.54 8.14
C ALA A 110 22.94 21.78 8.41
N ARG A 111 22.24 22.09 9.50
CA ARG A 111 20.96 21.48 9.86
C ARG A 111 19.87 21.75 8.81
N LEU A 112 19.74 22.99 8.35
CA LEU A 112 18.75 23.36 7.34
C LEU A 112 19.07 22.72 5.98
N THR A 113 20.35 22.70 5.60
CA THR A 113 20.78 22.06 4.35
C THR A 113 20.38 20.59 4.33
N ILE A 114 20.68 19.82 5.38
CA ILE A 114 20.32 18.40 5.47
C ILE A 114 18.81 18.22 5.38
N THR A 115 18.02 18.97 6.16
CA THR A 115 16.57 18.79 6.19
C THR A 115 15.90 19.18 4.87
N ILE A 116 16.36 20.25 4.21
CA ILE A 116 15.84 20.67 2.90
C ILE A 116 16.18 19.65 1.83
N VAL A 117 17.42 19.13 1.79
CA VAL A 117 17.84 18.11 0.83
C VAL A 117 17.01 16.83 1.02
N CYS A 118 16.79 16.41 2.27
CA CYS A 118 15.93 15.24 2.55
C CYS A 118 14.48 15.46 2.10
N LEU A 119 13.92 16.64 2.32
CA LEU A 119 12.57 16.98 1.86
C LEU A 119 12.47 16.96 0.33
N LEU A 120 13.45 17.56 -0.37
CA LEU A 120 13.52 17.52 -1.83
C LEU A 120 13.67 16.10 -2.35
N SER A 121 14.49 15.27 -1.68
CA SER A 121 14.66 13.85 -2.03
C SER A 121 13.35 13.08 -1.88
N LEU A 122 12.58 13.37 -0.84
CA LEU A 122 11.26 12.75 -0.63
C LEU A 122 10.25 13.18 -1.70
N ILE A 123 10.26 14.45 -2.10
CA ILE A 123 9.42 14.97 -3.18
C ILE A 123 9.81 14.29 -4.51
N ALA A 124 11.11 14.24 -4.82
CA ALA A 124 11.59 13.58 -6.03
C ALA A 124 11.22 12.09 -6.05
N TYR A 125 11.33 11.42 -4.90
CA TYR A 125 10.95 10.02 -4.77
C TYR A 125 9.45 9.79 -4.95
N ASN A 126 8.60 10.74 -4.55
CA ASN A 126 7.17 10.65 -4.79
C ASN A 126 6.82 10.58 -6.28
N PHE A 127 7.53 11.30 -7.14
CA PHE A 127 7.31 11.19 -8.59
C PHE A 127 7.62 9.78 -9.12
N VAL A 128 8.62 9.10 -8.54
CA VAL A 128 8.93 7.71 -8.88
C VAL A 128 7.79 6.79 -8.45
N ILE A 129 7.28 6.98 -7.23
CA ILE A 129 6.15 6.20 -6.71
C ILE A 129 4.90 6.40 -7.57
N ASP A 130 4.59 7.64 -7.93
CA ASP A 130 3.41 8.01 -8.73
C ASP A 130 3.40 7.33 -10.11
N SER A 131 4.58 7.06 -10.67
CA SER A 131 4.71 6.33 -11.94
C SER A 131 4.49 4.82 -11.81
N GLU A 132 4.67 4.26 -10.62
CA GLU A 132 4.56 2.82 -10.34
C GLU A 132 3.19 2.42 -9.80
N LEU A 133 2.44 3.36 -9.22
CA LEU A 133 1.13 3.11 -8.64
C LEU A 133 0.00 3.35 -9.64
N PRO A 134 -1.06 2.53 -9.61
CA PRO A 134 -2.24 2.80 -10.40
C PRO A 134 -2.91 4.10 -9.91
N LYS A 135 -3.31 4.96 -10.85
CA LYS A 135 -4.06 6.18 -10.55
C LYS A 135 -5.47 5.82 -10.13
N LEU A 136 -5.77 5.99 -8.84
CA LEU A 136 -7.07 5.72 -8.24
C LEU A 136 -7.72 7.05 -7.84
N GLU A 137 -9.04 7.12 -7.92
CA GLU A 137 -9.82 8.33 -7.55
C GLU A 137 -9.92 8.56 -6.04
N TYR A 138 -9.39 7.66 -5.23
CA TYR A 138 -9.41 7.74 -3.76
C TYR A 138 -8.00 7.60 -3.19
N LEU A 139 -7.78 8.22 -2.02
CA LEU A 139 -6.51 8.13 -1.30
C LEU A 139 -6.28 6.72 -0.76
N THR A 140 -5.16 6.15 -1.16
CA THR A 140 -4.73 4.82 -0.72
C THR A 140 -3.97 4.88 0.62
N VAL A 141 -3.71 3.72 1.22
CA VAL A 141 -2.83 3.63 2.41
C VAL A 141 -1.44 4.19 2.12
N MET A 142 -0.95 3.97 0.89
CA MET A 142 0.37 4.46 0.47
C MET A 142 0.41 5.98 0.40
N ASP A 143 -0.65 6.62 -0.09
CA ASP A 143 -0.75 8.08 -0.14
C ASP A 143 -0.75 8.68 1.28
N TRP A 144 -1.46 8.07 2.22
CA TRP A 144 -1.43 8.49 3.62
C TRP A 144 -0.04 8.36 4.25
N ILE A 145 0.70 7.28 3.96
CA ILE A 145 2.07 7.09 4.43
C ILE A 145 2.97 8.19 3.86
N ILE A 146 2.84 8.52 2.58
CA ILE A 146 3.62 9.58 1.93
C ILE A 146 3.31 10.94 2.54
N LEU A 147 2.03 11.29 2.73
CA LEU A 147 1.62 12.57 3.35
C LEU A 147 2.18 12.72 4.76
N VAL A 148 2.08 11.68 5.58
CA VAL A 148 2.67 11.69 6.92
C VAL A 148 4.18 11.81 6.87
N SER A 149 4.83 11.17 5.89
CA SER A 149 6.28 11.28 5.69
C SER A 149 6.73 12.70 5.37
N TYR A 150 5.98 13.44 4.55
CA TYR A 150 6.24 14.87 4.29
C TYR A 150 6.17 15.69 5.57
N PHE A 151 5.15 15.46 6.38
CA PHE A 151 5.02 16.14 7.67
C PHE A 151 6.24 15.86 8.55
N TYR A 152 6.63 14.58 8.70
CA TYR A 152 7.77 14.18 9.50
C TYR A 152 9.13 14.62 8.94
N ALA A 153 9.26 14.84 7.64
CA ALA A 153 10.45 15.44 7.04
C ALA A 153 10.56 16.96 7.31
N THR A 154 9.42 17.62 7.50
CA THR A 154 9.38 19.07 7.75
C THR A 154 9.64 19.42 9.22
N VAL A 155 9.23 18.56 10.16
CA VAL A 155 9.36 18.79 11.61
C VAL A 155 10.80 19.06 12.05
N PRO A 156 11.84 18.29 11.65
CA PRO A 156 13.23 18.56 12.05
C PRO A 156 13.74 19.93 11.61
N ASN A 157 13.22 20.46 10.50
CA ASN A 157 13.56 21.80 10.05
C ASN A 157 13.09 22.86 11.06
N PHE A 158 11.82 22.81 11.47
CA PHE A 158 11.28 23.70 12.49
C PHE A 158 11.97 23.53 13.84
N ILE A 159 12.25 22.31 14.26
CA ILE A 159 13.00 22.03 15.48
C ILE A 159 14.38 22.71 15.43
N SER A 160 15.09 22.62 14.31
CA SER A 160 16.41 23.24 14.14
C SER A 160 16.35 24.76 14.29
N ILE A 161 15.36 25.43 13.69
CA ILE A 161 15.17 26.88 13.80
C ILE A 161 14.84 27.28 15.25
N ILE A 162 13.92 26.56 15.88
CA ILE A 162 13.49 26.84 17.25
C ILE A 162 14.64 26.59 18.23
N SER A 163 15.35 25.49 18.10
CA SER A 163 16.48 25.13 18.95
C SER A 163 17.60 26.17 18.84
N PHE A 164 17.93 26.63 17.63
CA PHE A 164 18.92 27.69 17.43
C PHE A 164 18.51 29.02 18.09
N ARG A 165 17.25 29.43 17.96
CA ARG A 165 16.75 30.67 18.60
C ARG A 165 16.78 30.55 20.12
N LEU A 166 16.37 29.41 20.65
CA LEU A 166 16.36 29.14 22.10
C LEU A 166 17.77 28.97 22.66
N TYR A 167 18.70 28.41 21.89
CA TYR A 167 20.10 28.29 22.29
C TYR A 167 20.70 29.65 22.69
N LYS A 168 20.35 30.72 21.95
CA LYS A 168 20.79 32.08 22.26
C LYS A 168 20.07 32.73 23.47
N LYS A 169 18.78 32.35 23.70
CA LYS A 169 17.93 32.99 24.74
C LYS A 169 17.84 32.19 26.02
N ASN A 170 17.69 30.86 25.89
CA ASN A 170 17.49 29.96 27.03
C ASN A 170 18.02 28.57 26.69
N ARG A 171 19.27 28.31 26.99
CA ARG A 171 19.96 27.05 26.67
C ARG A 171 19.27 25.83 27.25
N ARG A 172 18.70 25.90 28.47
CA ARG A 172 18.02 24.77 29.12
C ARG A 172 16.78 24.32 28.34
N LEU A 173 16.04 25.25 27.71
CA LEU A 173 14.88 24.90 26.89
C LEU A 173 15.32 24.29 25.55
N SER A 174 16.38 24.79 24.93
CA SER A 174 16.96 24.22 23.74
C SER A 174 17.36 22.74 23.96
N ASP A 175 18.13 22.49 25.04
CA ASP A 175 18.61 21.16 25.39
C ASP A 175 17.44 20.18 25.64
N LYS A 176 16.35 20.65 26.28
CA LYS A 176 15.14 19.82 26.47
C LYS A 176 14.46 19.45 25.15
N ILE A 177 14.25 20.42 24.27
CA ILE A 177 13.63 20.17 22.96
C ILE A 177 14.44 19.16 22.18
N GLU A 178 15.76 19.30 22.15
CA GLU A 178 16.64 18.36 21.48
C GLU A 178 16.58 16.96 22.10
N LEU A 179 16.58 16.85 23.42
CA LEU A 179 16.46 15.58 24.10
C LEU A 179 15.14 14.87 23.77
N TYR A 180 14.01 15.60 23.79
CA TYR A 180 12.71 15.05 23.40
C TYR A 180 12.70 14.64 21.92
N SER A 181 13.25 15.46 21.03
CA SER A 181 13.33 15.17 19.62
C SER A 181 14.19 13.93 19.32
N LYS A 182 15.35 13.79 19.99
CA LYS A 182 16.22 12.62 19.91
C LYS A 182 15.51 11.34 20.37
N ARG A 183 14.72 11.43 21.44
CA ARG A 183 14.08 10.25 22.06
C ARG A 183 12.81 9.83 21.34
N TYR A 184 11.97 10.77 20.93
CA TYR A 184 10.62 10.50 20.45
C TYR A 184 10.43 10.76 18.95
N GLY A 185 11.32 11.49 18.30
CA GLY A 185 11.13 11.92 16.92
C GLY A 185 10.96 10.76 15.94
N ALA A 186 11.94 9.89 15.85
CA ALA A 186 11.88 8.75 14.92
C ALA A 186 10.84 7.71 15.35
N SER A 187 10.67 7.46 16.67
CA SER A 187 9.69 6.50 17.16
C SER A 187 8.25 6.94 16.95
N SER A 188 7.97 8.25 17.02
CA SER A 188 6.61 8.78 16.75
C SER A 188 6.20 8.56 15.29
N TYR A 189 7.13 8.60 14.34
CA TYR A 189 6.86 8.27 12.94
C TYR A 189 6.41 6.81 12.78
N LEU A 190 7.14 5.87 13.38
CA LEU A 190 6.77 4.45 13.33
C LEU A 190 5.40 4.19 13.94
N ILE A 191 5.09 4.87 15.06
CA ILE A 191 3.76 4.79 15.67
C ILE A 191 2.69 5.36 14.75
N SER A 192 2.94 6.47 14.05
CA SER A 192 1.99 7.06 13.10
C SER A 192 1.71 6.12 11.92
N ILE A 193 2.73 5.46 11.37
CA ILE A 193 2.53 4.45 10.33
C ILE A 193 1.70 3.28 10.86
N LEU A 194 2.02 2.78 12.05
CA LEU A 194 1.27 1.69 12.66
C LEU A 194 -0.21 2.06 12.84
N VAL A 195 -0.48 3.27 13.30
CA VAL A 195 -1.87 3.78 13.47
C VAL A 195 -2.59 3.84 12.12
N ILE A 196 -1.96 4.33 11.06
CA ILE A 196 -2.55 4.38 9.71
C ILE A 196 -2.92 2.96 9.25
N ILE A 197 -2.01 2.01 9.41
CA ILE A 197 -2.24 0.61 9.05
C ILE A 197 -3.40 0.02 9.85
N LEU A 198 -3.45 0.24 11.17
CA LEU A 198 -4.52 -0.26 12.04
C LEU A 198 -5.89 0.35 11.71
N ILE A 199 -5.95 1.65 11.46
CA ILE A 199 -7.20 2.31 11.06
C ILE A 199 -7.71 1.71 9.75
N ASN A 200 -6.84 1.52 8.79
CA ASN A 200 -7.23 0.95 7.50
C ASN A 200 -7.65 -0.53 7.59
N ALA A 201 -6.99 -1.30 8.46
CA ALA A 201 -7.38 -2.68 8.73
C ALA A 201 -8.76 -2.77 9.42
N ASN A 202 -9.08 -1.87 10.35
CA ASN A 202 -10.37 -1.84 11.03
C ASN A 202 -11.51 -1.38 10.12
N LEU A 203 -11.24 -0.49 9.19
CA LEU A 203 -12.26 -0.02 8.21
C LEU A 203 -12.58 -1.09 7.15
N ASN A 204 -11.67 -2.06 6.93
CA ASN A 204 -11.84 -3.14 5.98
C ASN A 204 -11.41 -4.47 6.62
N PRO A 205 -12.32 -5.18 7.30
CA PRO A 205 -12.00 -6.42 8.02
C PRO A 205 -11.45 -7.55 7.12
N GLU A 206 -11.76 -7.55 5.83
CA GLU A 206 -11.15 -8.49 4.87
C GLU A 206 -9.65 -8.26 4.69
N ASN A 207 -9.18 -7.02 4.87
CA ASN A 207 -7.74 -6.69 4.78
C ASN A 207 -6.98 -7.04 6.06
N SER A 208 -7.66 -7.15 7.20
CA SER A 208 -7.02 -7.46 8.49
C SER A 208 -6.40 -8.87 8.47
N SER A 209 -7.06 -9.83 7.84
CA SER A 209 -6.54 -11.19 7.70
C SER A 209 -5.25 -11.26 6.86
N ALA A 210 -5.18 -10.47 5.78
CA ALA A 210 -4.00 -10.39 4.92
C ALA A 210 -2.81 -9.71 5.64
N LEU A 211 -3.07 -8.65 6.41
CA LEU A 211 -2.04 -7.98 7.22
C LEU A 211 -1.50 -8.88 8.34
N ILE A 212 -2.38 -9.59 9.05
CA ILE A 212 -1.99 -10.51 10.11
C ILE A 212 -1.15 -11.66 9.55
N SER A 213 -1.55 -12.23 8.40
CA SER A 213 -0.79 -13.30 7.74
C SER A 213 0.59 -12.84 7.29
N TRP A 214 0.70 -11.60 6.80
CA TRP A 214 1.97 -11.02 6.41
C TRP A 214 2.91 -10.78 7.61
N MET A 215 2.39 -10.22 8.71
CA MET A 215 3.17 -10.02 9.95
C MET A 215 3.58 -11.33 10.62
N ALA A 216 2.80 -12.39 10.43
CA ALA A 216 3.09 -13.74 10.97
C ALA A 216 4.08 -14.56 10.11
N GLY A 217 4.53 -14.02 8.97
CA GLY A 217 5.51 -14.67 8.10
C GLY A 217 5.04 -15.97 7.44
N LYS A 218 3.71 -16.14 7.25
CA LYS A 218 3.09 -17.30 6.60
C LYS A 218 2.67 -16.98 5.18
#